data_3e14e0709c1ea4a12e84f12c8cf77538
#
_entry.id   3e14e0709c1ea4a12e84f12c8cf77538
#
_cell.length_a   1.000
_cell.length_b   1.000
_cell.length_c   1.000
_cell.angle_alpha   90.00
_cell.angle_beta   90.00
_cell.angle_gamma   90.00
#
_symmetry.space_group_name_H-M   'P 1'
#
loop_
_entity.id
_entity.type
_entity.pdbx_description
1 polymer ?
#
loop_
_entity_poly.entity_id
_entity_poly.type
_entity_poly.pdbx_seq_one_letter_code
_entity_poly.pdbx_strand_id
1 'polypeptide(L)' 'METAQDRTIIPADYPELKQLVWSRDPLRPIPAEEVFSIYERNWRFVDERGLTRREADLIEDLARAFGGGVMLKSR' A
#
# COMPACT_ATOMS: atom_id res chain seq x y z
N MET A 1 -16.92 13.47 6.31
CA MET A 1 -16.62 12.91 4.97
C MET A 1 -15.24 12.25 5.01
N GLU A 2 -15.16 11.02 4.60
CA GLU A 2 -13.91 10.29 4.64
C GLU A 2 -13.04 10.65 3.44
N THR A 3 -11.76 10.95 3.69
CA THR A 3 -10.80 11.21 2.64
C THR A 3 -9.80 10.07 2.57
N ALA A 4 -8.98 10.00 1.50
CA ALA A 4 -7.94 9.00 1.41
C ALA A 4 -6.95 9.09 2.57
N GLN A 5 -6.74 10.29 3.11
CA GLN A 5 -5.83 10.52 4.23
C GLN A 5 -6.36 9.93 5.54
N ASP A 6 -7.68 9.80 5.67
CA ASP A 6 -8.32 9.23 6.86
C ASP A 6 -8.57 7.72 6.72
N ARG A 7 -8.25 7.16 5.56
CA ARG A 7 -8.49 5.75 5.26
C ARG A 7 -7.49 4.86 6.00
N THR A 8 -7.95 3.69 6.44
CA THR A 8 -7.07 2.65 6.97
C THR A 8 -7.14 1.43 6.06
N ILE A 9 -6.05 0.67 6.04
CA ILE A 9 -5.89 -0.48 5.14
C ILE A 9 -5.57 -1.70 5.99
N ILE A 10 -6.22 -2.82 5.69
CA ILE A 10 -5.96 -4.09 6.36
C ILE A 10 -5.03 -4.93 5.47
N PRO A 11 -3.77 -5.17 5.90
CA PRO A 11 -2.80 -5.87 5.05
C PRO A 11 -3.24 -7.26 4.60
N ALA A 12 -4.05 -7.94 5.40
CA ALA A 12 -4.53 -9.29 5.04
C ALA A 12 -5.30 -9.32 3.72
N ASP A 13 -5.87 -8.18 3.31
CA ASP A 13 -6.63 -8.07 2.05
C ASP A 13 -5.74 -7.88 0.82
N TYR A 14 -4.43 -7.66 1.03
CA TYR A 14 -3.50 -7.32 -0.04
C TYR A 14 -2.23 -8.17 0.08
N PRO A 15 -2.07 -9.19 -0.78
CA PRO A 15 -0.98 -10.17 -0.63
C PRO A 15 0.43 -9.59 -0.57
N GLU A 16 0.74 -8.59 -1.42
CA GLU A 16 2.08 -8.00 -1.40
C GLU A 16 2.30 -7.15 -0.17
N LEU A 17 1.31 -6.35 0.23
CA LEU A 17 1.39 -5.56 1.44
C LEU A 17 1.56 -6.46 2.66
N LYS A 18 0.82 -7.57 2.71
CA LYS A 18 0.93 -8.54 3.80
C LYS A 18 2.37 -9.04 3.95
N GLN A 19 3.06 -9.29 2.83
CA GLN A 19 4.46 -9.72 2.87
C GLN A 19 5.38 -8.61 3.36
N LEU A 20 5.12 -7.37 2.97
CA LEU A 20 5.96 -6.24 3.38
C LEU A 20 5.86 -5.97 4.89
N VAL A 21 4.75 -6.32 5.51
CA VAL A 21 4.53 -6.11 6.95
C VAL A 21 4.51 -7.44 7.71
N TRP A 22 5.32 -8.40 7.28
CA TRP A 22 5.34 -9.75 7.82
C TRP A 22 5.53 -9.81 9.34
N SER A 23 6.17 -8.81 9.93
CA SER A 23 6.42 -8.75 11.37
C SER A 23 5.25 -8.16 12.15
N ARG A 24 4.20 -7.71 11.47
CA ARG A 24 3.02 -7.12 12.10
C ARG A 24 1.82 -8.05 11.97
N ASP A 25 0.80 -7.80 12.79
CA ASP A 25 -0.49 -8.49 12.66
C ASP A 25 -1.17 -8.04 11.35
N PRO A 26 -1.38 -8.94 10.38
CA PRO A 26 -1.96 -8.55 9.09
C PRO A 26 -3.43 -8.14 9.17
N LEU A 27 -4.10 -8.39 10.29
CA LEU A 27 -5.48 -7.98 10.50
C LEU A 27 -5.59 -6.59 11.12
N ARG A 28 -4.46 -6.01 11.56
CA ARG A 28 -4.46 -4.71 12.19
C ARG A 28 -4.45 -3.60 11.14
N PRO A 29 -5.43 -2.68 11.21
CA PRO A 29 -5.48 -1.57 10.25
C PRO A 29 -4.25 -0.66 10.33
N ILE A 30 -3.79 -0.21 9.17
CA ILE A 30 -2.66 0.72 9.05
C ILE A 30 -3.18 1.96 8.32
N PRO A 31 -2.82 3.18 8.80
CA PRO A 31 -3.21 4.40 8.09
C PRO A 31 -2.72 4.39 6.64
N ALA A 32 -3.54 4.92 5.74
CA ALA A 32 -3.24 4.91 4.31
C ALA A 32 -1.90 5.57 3.98
N GLU A 33 -1.58 6.68 4.64
CA GLU A 33 -0.31 7.37 4.43
C GLU A 33 0.88 6.48 4.79
N GLU A 34 0.77 5.74 5.89
CA GLU A 34 1.82 4.80 6.28
C GLU A 34 1.95 3.66 5.27
N VAL A 35 0.82 3.16 4.76
CA VAL A 35 0.83 2.12 3.73
C VAL A 35 1.54 2.61 2.48
N PHE A 36 1.27 3.84 2.06
CA PHE A 36 1.96 4.43 0.91
C PHE A 36 3.47 4.46 1.13
N SER A 37 3.91 4.89 2.32
CA SER A 37 5.34 4.91 2.66
C SER A 37 5.95 3.51 2.65
N ILE A 38 5.21 2.51 3.13
CA ILE A 38 5.67 1.13 3.13
C ILE A 38 5.92 0.65 1.69
N TYR A 39 4.97 0.90 0.78
CA TYR A 39 5.14 0.55 -0.62
C TYR A 39 6.33 1.27 -1.25
N GLU A 40 6.47 2.57 -1.03
CA GLU A 40 7.58 3.33 -1.61
C GLU A 40 8.94 2.79 -1.19
N ARG A 41 9.10 2.56 0.12
CA ARG A 41 10.40 2.13 0.67
C ARG A 41 10.76 0.71 0.26
N ASN A 42 9.75 -0.13 -0.01
CA ASN A 42 9.95 -1.55 -0.24
C ASN A 42 9.54 -1.99 -1.65
N TRP A 43 9.39 -1.04 -2.57
CA TRP A 43 8.87 -1.34 -3.91
C TRP A 43 9.66 -2.44 -4.62
N ARG A 44 10.98 -2.50 -4.42
CA ARG A 44 11.82 -3.53 -5.04
C ARG A 44 11.45 -4.95 -4.61
N PHE A 45 10.73 -5.10 -3.50
CA PHE A 45 10.28 -6.39 -3.02
C PHE A 45 8.87 -6.74 -3.46
N VAL A 46 8.19 -5.83 -4.15
CA VAL A 46 6.84 -6.03 -4.63
C VAL A 46 6.87 -6.76 -5.96
N ASP A 47 6.15 -7.88 -6.04
CA ASP A 47 5.99 -8.59 -7.31
C ASP A 47 4.85 -7.95 -8.08
N GLU A 48 5.19 -7.04 -9.01
CA GLU A 48 4.20 -6.31 -9.79
C GLU A 48 3.34 -7.24 -10.65
N ARG A 49 3.89 -8.38 -11.06
CA ARG A 49 3.14 -9.35 -11.87
C ARG A 49 2.15 -10.14 -11.03
N GLY A 50 2.41 -10.24 -9.73
CA GLY A 50 1.55 -10.96 -8.80
C GLY A 50 0.51 -10.08 -8.12
N LEU A 51 0.46 -8.79 -8.44
CA LEU A 51 -0.53 -7.89 -7.86
C LEU A 51 -1.94 -8.28 -8.28
N THR A 52 -2.83 -8.40 -7.29
CA THR A 52 -4.25 -8.53 -7.60
C THR A 52 -4.75 -7.19 -8.11
N ARG A 53 -5.87 -7.21 -8.85
CA ARG A 53 -6.48 -5.97 -9.30
C ARG A 53 -6.82 -5.06 -8.14
N ARG A 54 -7.32 -5.64 -7.05
CA ARG A 54 -7.66 -4.89 -5.84
C ARG A 54 -6.46 -4.15 -5.27
N GLU A 55 -5.32 -4.83 -5.20
CA GLU A 55 -4.09 -4.23 -4.69
C GLU A 55 -3.52 -3.19 -5.66
N ALA A 56 -3.55 -3.45 -6.95
CA ALA A 56 -3.11 -2.50 -7.95
C ALA A 56 -3.94 -1.21 -7.87
N ASP A 57 -5.26 -1.34 -7.70
CA ASP A 57 -6.15 -0.19 -7.55
C ASP A 57 -5.83 0.58 -6.26
N LEU A 58 -5.54 -0.12 -5.18
CA LEU A 58 -5.14 0.52 -3.92
C LEU A 58 -3.87 1.35 -4.11
N ILE A 59 -2.85 0.77 -4.74
CA ILE A 59 -1.57 1.47 -4.95
C ILE A 59 -1.79 2.71 -5.79
N GLU A 60 -2.60 2.62 -6.83
CA GLU A 60 -2.92 3.76 -7.67
C GLU A 60 -3.64 4.86 -6.89
N ASP A 61 -4.61 4.49 -6.05
CA ASP A 61 -5.32 5.43 -5.21
C ASP A 61 -4.39 6.13 -4.23
N LEU A 62 -3.48 5.38 -3.62
CA LEU A 62 -2.49 5.94 -2.69
C LEU A 62 -1.55 6.90 -3.40
N ALA A 63 -1.12 6.55 -4.61
CA ALA A 63 -0.24 7.43 -5.37
C ALA A 63 -0.93 8.76 -5.71
N ARG A 64 -2.22 8.73 -6.01
CA ARG A 64 -3.00 9.94 -6.26
C ARG A 64 -3.15 10.78 -5.00
N ALA A 65 -3.37 10.13 -3.86
CA ALA A 65 -3.63 10.83 -2.60
C ALA A 65 -2.38 11.46 -2.00
N PHE A 66 -1.24 10.77 -2.09
CA PHE A 66 -0.02 11.16 -1.37
C PHE A 66 1.16 11.48 -2.27
N GLY A 67 1.17 10.97 -3.51
CA GLY A 67 2.27 11.13 -4.45
C GLY A 67 1.95 12.00 -5.66
N GLY A 68 0.81 12.69 -5.67
CA GLY A 68 0.42 13.52 -6.82
C GLY A 68 0.20 12.70 -8.09
N GLY A 69 -0.17 11.41 -7.96
CA GLY A 69 -0.37 10.51 -9.09
C GLY A 69 0.87 9.70 -9.47
N VAL A 70 1.98 9.93 -8.77
CA VAL A 70 3.25 9.25 -9.04
C VAL A 70 3.80 8.69 -7.74
N MET A 71 4.26 7.44 -7.77
CA MET A 71 4.95 6.84 -6.64
C MET A 71 6.46 6.84 -6.92
N LEU A 72 7.25 7.35 -5.96
CA LEU A 72 8.71 7.32 -6.04
C LEU A 72 9.19 5.96 -5.57
N LYS A 73 9.44 5.07 -6.51
CA LYS A 73 9.84 3.70 -6.22
C LYS A 73 11.29 3.64 -5.75
N SER A 74 11.52 2.91 -4.66
CA SER A 74 12.88 2.65 -4.20
C SER A 74 13.57 1.66 -5.14
N ARG A 75 14.89 1.77 -5.23
CA ARG A 75 15.70 0.88 -6.07
C ARG A 75 16.67 0.08 -5.24
#